data_4ae53f887ea75870493edb19300933cb
#
_entry.id   4ae53f887ea75870493edb19300933cb
#
_cell.length_a   1.000
_cell.length_b   1.000
_cell.length_c   1.000
_cell.angle_alpha   90.00
_cell.angle_beta   90.00
_cell.angle_gamma   90.00
#
_symmetry.space_group_name_H-M   'P 1'
#
loop_
_entity.id
_entity.type
_entity.pdbx_description
1 polymer ?
#
loop_
_entity_poly.entity_id
_entity_poly.type
_entity_poly.pdbx_seq_one_letter_code
_entity_poly.pdbx_strand_id
1 'polypeptide(L)' 'MDKNNIIISAIKNNLSKISKLLEGIIELNYSHRHEEFNKHIINAFAEIKLAMVCIDNNIYR' A
#
# COMPACT_ATOMS: atom_id res chain seq x y z
N MET A 1 -20.22 -15.70 9.91
CA MET A 1 -19.32 -14.65 9.47
C MET A 1 -19.07 -14.79 7.99
N ASP A 2 -19.17 -13.72 7.27
CA ASP A 2 -19.07 -13.70 5.82
C ASP A 2 -17.62 -13.96 5.37
N LYS A 3 -17.45 -14.85 4.39
CA LYS A 3 -16.14 -15.12 3.83
C LYS A 3 -15.50 -13.86 3.26
N ASN A 4 -16.32 -12.96 2.70
CA ASN A 4 -15.82 -11.72 2.13
C ASN A 4 -15.16 -10.85 3.18
N ASN A 5 -15.70 -10.83 4.39
CA ASN A 5 -15.10 -10.03 5.47
C ASN A 5 -13.73 -10.58 5.88
N ILE A 6 -13.58 -11.90 5.88
CA ILE A 6 -12.29 -12.51 6.22
C ILE A 6 -11.26 -12.18 5.16
N ILE A 7 -11.65 -12.29 3.89
CA ILE A 7 -10.75 -12.00 2.77
C ILE A 7 -10.35 -10.53 2.78
N ILE A 8 -11.29 -9.63 2.98
CA ILE A 8 -11.02 -8.19 3.00
C ILE A 8 -10.12 -7.83 4.16
N SER A 9 -10.32 -8.43 5.33
CA SER A 9 -9.42 -8.22 6.48
C SER A 9 -8.01 -8.67 6.16
N ALA A 10 -7.85 -9.82 5.49
CA ALA A 10 -6.54 -10.32 5.10
C ALA A 10 -5.87 -9.38 4.11
N ILE A 11 -6.62 -8.89 3.13
CA ILE A 11 -6.11 -7.93 2.15
C ILE A 11 -5.66 -6.66 2.85
N LYS A 12 -6.46 -6.14 3.75
CA LYS A 12 -6.13 -4.92 4.49
C LYS A 12 -4.84 -5.10 5.29
N ASN A 13 -4.68 -6.24 5.95
CA ASN A 13 -3.46 -6.53 6.71
C ASN A 13 -2.24 -6.60 5.80
N ASN A 14 -2.38 -7.25 4.64
CA ASN A 14 -1.29 -7.36 3.68
C ASN A 14 -0.91 -6.00 3.11
N LEU A 15 -1.90 -5.18 2.76
CA LEU A 15 -1.65 -3.84 2.24
C LEU A 15 -0.95 -2.98 3.29
N SER A 16 -1.34 -3.11 4.55
CA SER A 16 -0.70 -2.37 5.63
C SER A 16 0.78 -2.73 5.76
N LYS A 17 1.11 -4.03 5.67
CA LYS A 17 2.50 -4.49 5.72
C LYS A 17 3.29 -3.99 4.53
N ILE A 18 2.72 -4.07 3.33
CA ILE A 18 3.37 -3.60 2.11
C ILE A 18 3.59 -2.10 2.18
N SER A 19 2.62 -1.36 2.68
CA SER A 19 2.73 0.09 2.86
C SER A 19 3.93 0.44 3.74
N LYS A 20 4.12 -0.27 4.85
CA LYS A 20 5.25 -0.04 5.74
C LYS A 20 6.57 -0.37 5.08
N LEU A 21 6.62 -1.44 4.29
CA LEU A 21 7.83 -1.80 3.57
C LEU A 21 8.19 -0.74 2.53
N LEU A 22 7.21 -0.24 1.79
CA LEU A 22 7.44 0.80 0.80
C LEU A 22 7.89 2.09 1.46
N GLU A 23 7.31 2.43 2.59
CA GLU A 23 7.71 3.60 3.36
C GLU A 23 9.19 3.50 3.76
N GLY A 24 9.61 2.32 4.22
CA GLY A 24 11.00 2.07 4.55
C GLY A 24 11.92 2.22 3.35
N ILE A 25 11.51 1.72 2.18
CA ILE A 25 12.29 1.86 0.96
C ILE A 25 12.40 3.33 0.57
N ILE A 26 11.33 4.08 0.65
CA ILE A 26 11.35 5.52 0.34
C ILE A 26 12.35 6.25 1.23
N GLU A 27 12.33 5.96 2.53
CA GLU A 27 13.28 6.57 3.46
C GLU A 27 14.73 6.22 3.12
N LEU A 28 14.98 4.94 2.81
CA LEU A 28 16.33 4.50 2.48
C LEU A 28 16.85 5.14 1.21
N ASN A 29 16.00 5.32 0.21
CA ASN A 29 16.40 5.81 -1.11
C ASN A 29 16.25 7.30 -1.28
N TYR A 30 15.81 8.01 -0.27
CA TYR A 30 15.54 9.44 -0.39
C TYR A 30 16.77 10.25 -0.80
N SER A 31 17.92 9.87 -0.29
CA SER A 31 19.17 10.58 -0.58
C SER A 31 19.93 10.01 -1.77
N HIS A 32 19.44 8.95 -2.40
CA HIS A 32 20.11 8.31 -3.53
C HIS A 32 19.57 8.81 -4.86
N ARG A 33 20.39 8.62 -5.91
CA ARG A 33 20.08 9.14 -7.25
C ARG A 33 19.26 8.18 -8.10
N HIS A 34 18.39 7.42 -7.50
CA HIS A 34 17.54 6.51 -8.24
C HIS A 34 16.16 7.13 -8.44
N GLU A 35 16.14 8.25 -9.17
CA GLU A 35 14.91 9.01 -9.33
C GLU A 35 13.78 8.20 -9.94
N GLU A 36 14.08 7.43 -10.98
CA GLU A 36 13.05 6.65 -11.64
C GLU A 36 12.51 5.54 -10.75
N PHE A 37 13.41 4.85 -10.08
CA PHE A 37 13.02 3.81 -9.12
C PHE A 37 12.16 4.41 -8.00
N ASN A 38 12.60 5.53 -7.44
CA ASN A 38 11.87 6.19 -6.36
C ASN A 38 10.48 6.65 -6.82
N LYS A 39 10.39 7.13 -8.04
CA LYS A 39 9.12 7.56 -8.62
C LYS A 39 8.12 6.40 -8.65
N HIS A 40 8.56 5.24 -9.09
CA HIS A 40 7.68 4.07 -9.13
C HIS A 40 7.30 3.59 -7.74
N ILE A 41 8.22 3.64 -6.80
CA ILE A 41 7.94 3.25 -5.42
C ILE A 41 6.93 4.20 -4.78
N ILE A 42 7.09 5.49 -4.98
CA ILE A 42 6.16 6.49 -4.46
C ILE A 42 4.77 6.31 -5.07
N ASN A 43 4.71 6.04 -6.38
CA ASN A 43 3.44 5.77 -7.04
C ASN A 43 2.77 4.52 -6.49
N ALA A 44 3.52 3.46 -6.27
CA ALA A 44 2.99 2.23 -5.69
C ALA A 44 2.47 2.48 -4.27
N PHE A 45 3.21 3.24 -3.48
CA PHE A 45 2.80 3.60 -2.13
C PHE A 45 1.46 4.36 -2.15
N ALA A 46 1.33 5.33 -3.06
CA ALA A 46 0.11 6.11 -3.20
C ALA A 46 -1.08 5.22 -3.59
N GLU A 47 -0.86 4.30 -4.53
CA GLU A 47 -1.92 3.38 -4.96
C GLU A 47 -2.37 2.47 -3.83
N ILE A 48 -1.44 1.99 -3.03
CA ILE A 48 -1.78 1.13 -1.89
C ILE A 48 -2.58 1.92 -0.85
N LYS A 49 -2.21 3.16 -0.60
CA LYS A 49 -2.96 4.02 0.32
C LYS A 49 -4.39 4.24 -0.16
N LEU A 50 -4.56 4.45 -1.47
CA LEU A 50 -5.89 4.60 -2.06
C LEU A 50 -6.71 3.32 -1.92
N ALA A 51 -6.08 2.17 -2.13
CA ALA A 51 -6.76 0.89 -1.95
C ALA A 51 -7.22 0.71 -0.51
N MET A 52 -6.41 1.10 0.45
CA MET A 52 -6.77 1.03 1.86
C MET A 52 -7.95 1.94 2.19
N VAL A 53 -7.98 3.13 1.60
CA VAL A 53 -9.11 4.05 1.75
C VAL A 53 -10.38 3.42 1.19
N CYS A 54 -10.28 2.77 0.03
CA CYS A 54 -11.43 2.08 -0.56
C CYS A 54 -11.96 0.99 0.36
N ILE A 55 -11.07 0.23 0.96
CA ILE A 55 -11.47 -0.83 1.89
C ILE A 55 -12.14 -0.24 3.13
N ASP A 56 -11.57 0.82 3.69
CA ASP A 56 -12.13 1.47 4.88
C ASP A 56 -13.52 2.05 4.61
N ASN A 57 -13.77 2.48 3.38
CA ASN A 57 -15.07 3.05 2.99
C ASN A 57 -15.97 2.04 2.29
N ASN A 58 -15.59 0.77 2.27
CA ASN A 58 -16.37 -0.29 1.62
C ASN A 58 -16.59 -0.05 0.13
N ILE A 59 -15.60 0.55 -0.53
CA ILE A 59 -15.64 0.82 -1.96
C ILE A 59 -14.71 -0.16 -2.68
N TYR A 60 -15.14 -1.40 -2.80
CA TYR A 60 -14.35 -2.43 -3.45
C TYR A 60 -15.16 -3.25 -4.43
N ARG A 61 -15.84 -2.56 -5.28
CA ARG A 61 -16.56 -3.16 -6.39
C ARG A 61 -15.90 -2.86 -7.71
#